data_00f7927ed42f8f5311a3bb50d9149ae2
#
_entry.id   00f7927ed42f8f5311a3bb50d9149ae2
#
_cell.length_a   1.000
_cell.length_b   1.000
_cell.length_c   1.000
_cell.angle_alpha   90.00
_cell.angle_beta   90.00
_cell.angle_gamma   90.00
#
_symmetry.space_group_name_H-M   'P 1'
#
loop_
_entity.id
_entity.type
_entity.pdbx_description
1 polymer ?
#
loop_
_entity_poly.entity_id
_entity_poly.type
_entity_poly.pdbx_seq_one_letter_code
_entity_poly.pdbx_strand_id
1 'polypeptide(L)'
;MAAWLDLVHNSTGWALVDTGRMDQIVQDMSHPTTQYPSLAYFLGNGNRVSALRSLFPQNNITRRGPAGLVRLHLSTTTASTEHPVWFAESGFHDSTANHVDGRLVSASHHRHYPLPPMTGGLAMDLKHHVWRRGLFPWMSVLCLFVDGSAELQAAHELLDRSPTEIHAGRHSTSSTGMRVIMVLTDPSAEYHTEPWEELSSSFPDPDTSDPTISILDLRDRHDLSPRAAFEPLRRT
;
A
#
# COMPACT_ATOMS: atom_id res chain seq x y z
N MET A 1 8.21 9.84 -12.59
CA MET A 1 7.77 9.58 -11.21
C MET A 1 8.59 8.44 -10.68
N ALA A 2 9.32 8.65 -9.63
CA ALA A 2 10.20 7.64 -9.06
C ALA A 2 9.44 6.74 -8.08
N ALA A 3 9.80 5.45 -8.02
CA ALA A 3 9.48 4.62 -6.88
C ALA A 3 9.99 5.31 -5.62
N TRP A 4 9.37 5.05 -4.48
CA TRP A 4 9.90 5.47 -3.19
C TRP A 4 10.83 4.39 -2.63
N LEU A 5 10.32 3.18 -2.53
CA LEU A 5 11.07 2.02 -2.08
C LEU A 5 11.15 0.98 -3.20
N ASP A 6 12.28 0.31 -3.28
CA ASP A 6 12.47 -0.82 -4.17
C ASP A 6 13.27 -1.94 -3.48
N LEU A 7 13.06 -3.18 -3.93
CA LEU A 7 13.86 -4.33 -3.51
C LEU A 7 14.74 -4.75 -4.67
N VAL A 8 16.03 -4.76 -4.45
CA VAL A 8 17.01 -5.17 -5.44
C VAL A 8 17.81 -6.36 -4.94
N HIS A 9 18.10 -7.29 -5.83
CA HIS A 9 18.99 -8.42 -5.56
C HIS A 9 20.27 -8.23 -6.36
N ASN A 10 21.39 -8.23 -5.69
CA ASN A 10 22.71 -8.11 -6.31
C ASN A 10 23.63 -9.25 -5.86
N SER A 11 24.90 -9.21 -6.25
CA SER A 11 25.90 -10.24 -5.88
C SER A 11 26.13 -10.38 -4.36
N THR A 12 25.76 -9.38 -3.57
CA THR A 12 25.90 -9.39 -2.11
C THR A 12 24.62 -9.80 -1.38
N GLY A 13 23.49 -9.97 -2.11
CA GLY A 13 22.19 -10.33 -1.55
C GLY A 13 21.11 -9.29 -1.82
N TRP A 14 20.06 -9.32 -1.00
CA TRP A 14 18.95 -8.38 -1.09
C TRP A 14 19.27 -7.05 -0.42
N ALA A 15 18.82 -5.96 -1.03
CA ALA A 15 18.85 -4.63 -0.44
C ALA A 15 17.53 -3.89 -0.65
N LEU A 16 17.09 -3.16 0.35
CA LEU A 16 16.05 -2.16 0.22
C LEU A 16 16.67 -0.86 -0.27
N VAL A 17 16.13 -0.31 -1.34
CA VAL A 17 16.59 0.96 -1.93
C VAL A 17 15.55 2.03 -1.65
N ASP A 18 15.96 3.09 -0.95
CA ASP A 18 15.20 4.32 -0.81
C ASP A 18 15.70 5.33 -1.85
N THR A 19 14.78 5.77 -2.70
CA THR A 19 15.10 6.71 -3.79
C THR A 19 15.12 8.18 -3.33
N GLY A 20 14.87 8.47 -2.06
CA GLY A 20 14.73 9.84 -1.53
C GLY A 20 13.37 10.49 -1.91
N ARG A 21 12.40 9.73 -2.37
CA ARG A 21 11.08 10.27 -2.77
C ARG A 21 10.35 10.92 -1.60
N MET A 22 10.49 10.39 -0.39
CA MET A 22 9.90 10.99 0.80
C MET A 22 10.45 12.40 1.05
N ASP A 23 11.77 12.58 0.95
CA ASP A 23 12.40 13.89 1.13
C ASP A 23 11.87 14.92 0.11
N GLN A 24 11.66 14.49 -1.15
CA GLN A 24 11.07 15.34 -2.19
C GLN A 24 9.61 15.73 -1.85
N ILE A 25 8.80 14.79 -1.37
CA ILE A 25 7.41 15.06 -0.99
C ILE A 25 7.35 16.06 0.17
N VAL A 26 8.22 15.91 1.15
CA VAL A 26 8.31 16.88 2.26
C VAL A 26 8.67 18.27 1.74
N GLN A 27 9.56 18.39 0.76
CA GLN A 27 9.89 19.67 0.11
C GLN A 27 8.73 20.24 -0.71
N ASP A 28 7.88 19.38 -1.28
CA ASP A 28 6.69 19.77 -2.05
C ASP A 28 5.53 20.23 -1.15
N MET A 29 5.59 20.00 0.17
CA MET A 29 4.58 20.47 1.14
C MET A 29 4.74 21.98 1.38
N SER A 30 3.60 22.67 1.57
CA SER A 30 3.60 24.13 1.76
C SER A 30 4.21 24.55 3.10
N HIS A 31 3.97 23.75 4.15
CA HIS A 31 4.39 24.05 5.53
C HIS A 31 4.82 22.77 6.26
N PRO A 32 5.91 22.12 5.86
CA PRO A 32 6.29 20.76 6.33
C PRO A 32 6.51 20.67 7.85
N THR A 33 6.83 21.80 8.52
CA THR A 33 7.05 21.82 9.97
C THR A 33 5.78 21.88 10.81
N THR A 34 4.62 22.20 10.20
CA THR A 34 3.34 22.40 10.89
C THR A 34 2.22 21.56 10.32
N GLN A 35 2.47 20.83 9.24
CA GLN A 35 1.52 19.92 8.62
C GLN A 35 1.67 18.51 9.18
N TYR A 36 0.54 17.82 9.36
CA TYR A 36 0.46 16.46 9.90
C TYR A 36 -0.10 15.50 8.82
N PRO A 37 0.75 14.92 7.98
CA PRO A 37 0.29 14.10 6.88
C PRO A 37 -0.34 12.79 7.35
N SER A 38 -1.40 12.38 6.65
CA SER A 38 -2.01 11.06 6.77
C SER A 38 -1.56 10.18 5.61
N LEU A 39 -1.18 8.93 5.88
CA LEU A 39 -0.76 7.99 4.84
C LEU A 39 -1.88 6.99 4.54
N ALA A 40 -2.36 7.01 3.29
CA ALA A 40 -3.23 6.00 2.72
C ALA A 40 -2.42 5.07 1.81
N TYR A 41 -2.59 3.76 1.95
CA TYR A 41 -1.89 2.78 1.13
C TYR A 41 -2.85 1.98 0.27
N PHE A 42 -2.55 1.89 -1.02
CA PHE A 42 -3.37 1.22 -2.03
C PHE A 42 -2.59 0.02 -2.58
N LEU A 43 -3.03 -1.17 -2.22
CA LEU A 43 -2.39 -2.42 -2.59
C LEU A 43 -3.30 -3.24 -3.50
N GLY A 44 -2.80 -3.72 -4.62
CA GLY A 44 -3.57 -4.51 -5.59
C GLY A 44 -3.07 -4.35 -7.01
N ASN A 45 -3.73 -4.98 -7.96
CA ASN A 45 -3.31 -5.01 -9.36
C ASN A 45 -4.02 -3.94 -10.23
N GLY A 46 -4.72 -4.36 -11.28
CA GLY A 46 -5.24 -3.47 -12.33
C GLY A 46 -6.16 -2.35 -11.87
N ASN A 47 -7.16 -2.67 -11.06
CA ASN A 47 -8.21 -1.74 -10.65
C ASN A 47 -7.73 -0.66 -9.67
N ARG A 48 -6.66 -0.92 -8.91
CA ARG A 48 -5.99 0.07 -8.07
C ARG A 48 -5.66 1.35 -8.82
N VAL A 49 -5.03 1.25 -10.01
CA VAL A 49 -4.62 2.43 -10.80
C VAL A 49 -5.84 3.22 -11.28
N SER A 50 -6.91 2.54 -11.65
CA SER A 50 -8.17 3.17 -12.06
C SER A 50 -8.83 3.90 -10.90
N ALA A 51 -8.82 3.29 -9.71
CA ALA A 51 -9.30 3.91 -8.47
C ALA A 51 -8.49 5.15 -8.11
N LEU A 52 -7.17 5.05 -8.09
CA LEU A 52 -6.29 6.19 -7.77
C LEU A 52 -6.50 7.37 -8.70
N ARG A 53 -6.64 7.14 -10.01
CA ARG A 53 -6.96 8.20 -10.97
C ARG A 53 -8.31 8.84 -10.73
N SER A 54 -9.26 8.05 -10.27
CA SER A 54 -10.58 8.57 -9.88
C SER A 54 -10.53 9.38 -8.60
N LEU A 55 -9.82 8.91 -7.58
CA LEU A 55 -9.72 9.56 -6.27
C LEU A 55 -8.85 10.82 -6.31
N PHE A 56 -7.75 10.76 -7.08
CA PHE A 56 -6.75 11.83 -7.18
C PHE A 56 -6.57 12.30 -8.63
N PRO A 57 -7.62 12.89 -9.26
CA PRO A 57 -7.61 13.19 -10.69
C PRO A 57 -6.58 14.24 -11.10
N GLN A 58 -6.11 15.07 -10.16
CA GLN A 58 -5.09 16.08 -10.40
C GLN A 58 -3.66 15.53 -10.25
N ASN A 59 -3.51 14.34 -9.70
CA ASN A 59 -2.22 13.68 -9.60
C ASN A 59 -1.90 12.93 -10.89
N ASN A 60 -0.68 13.06 -11.39
CA ASN A 60 -0.23 12.32 -12.56
C ASN A 60 0.08 10.85 -12.20
N ILE A 61 -0.96 10.02 -12.12
CA ILE A 61 -0.84 8.58 -11.84
C ILE A 61 -0.68 7.83 -13.16
N THR A 62 0.51 7.29 -13.41
CA THR A 62 0.83 6.59 -14.65
C THR A 62 0.70 5.07 -14.48
N ARG A 63 0.17 4.38 -15.53
CA ARG A 63 0.17 2.91 -15.58
C ARG A 63 1.58 2.34 -15.76
N ARG A 64 2.47 3.10 -16.38
CA ARG A 64 3.84 2.71 -16.71
C ARG A 64 4.80 3.64 -15.97
N GLY A 65 5.21 3.27 -14.78
CA GLY A 65 6.37 3.85 -14.12
C GLY A 65 7.46 2.80 -14.00
N PRO A 66 8.70 3.18 -13.67
CA PRO A 66 9.68 2.18 -13.26
C PRO A 66 9.06 1.33 -12.17
N ALA A 67 9.13 0.02 -12.34
CA ALA A 67 8.67 -0.92 -11.34
C ALA A 67 9.45 -0.64 -10.05
N GLY A 68 8.76 -0.54 -8.94
CA GLY A 68 9.33 -0.40 -7.62
C GLY A 68 8.40 -1.07 -6.63
N LEU A 69 8.92 -1.39 -5.46
CA LEU A 69 8.13 -2.03 -4.41
C LEU A 69 6.97 -1.14 -3.97
N VAL A 70 7.25 0.16 -3.78
CA VAL A 70 6.27 1.15 -3.33
C VAL A 70 6.48 2.46 -4.07
N ARG A 71 5.40 3.06 -4.56
CA ARG A 71 5.38 4.43 -5.05
C ARG A 71 4.69 5.33 -4.05
N LEU A 72 5.22 6.54 -3.87
CA LEU A 72 4.67 7.51 -2.92
C LEU A 72 4.33 8.83 -3.62
N HIS A 73 3.17 9.36 -3.29
CA HIS A 73 2.62 10.58 -3.85
C HIS A 73 2.09 11.51 -2.75
N LEU A 74 2.17 12.81 -3.00
CA LEU A 74 1.43 13.83 -2.26
C LEU A 74 0.17 14.17 -3.05
N SER A 75 -0.99 14.16 -2.40
CA SER A 75 -2.22 14.63 -3.02
C SER A 75 -2.14 16.12 -3.31
N THR A 76 -2.24 16.49 -4.59
CA THR A 76 -2.18 17.90 -5.03
C THR A 76 -3.32 18.73 -4.47
N THR A 77 -4.47 18.12 -4.15
CA THR A 77 -5.64 18.80 -3.60
C THR A 77 -5.51 19.11 -2.12
N THR A 78 -4.66 18.40 -1.40
CA THR A 78 -4.50 18.56 0.05
C THR A 78 -3.09 19.02 0.46
N ALA A 79 -2.19 19.25 -0.50
CA ALA A 79 -0.81 19.63 -0.23
C ALA A 79 -0.64 20.89 0.63
N SER A 80 -1.59 21.82 0.55
CA SER A 80 -1.60 23.06 1.32
C SER A 80 -2.48 23.04 2.58
N THR A 81 -3.14 21.91 2.88
CA THR A 81 -3.96 21.79 4.09
C THR A 81 -3.11 21.46 5.32
N GLU A 82 -3.67 21.63 6.51
CA GLU A 82 -3.02 21.21 7.77
C GLU A 82 -2.76 19.71 7.81
N HIS A 83 -3.65 18.93 7.21
CA HIS A 83 -3.55 17.46 7.12
C HIS A 83 -3.44 17.00 5.66
N PRO A 84 -2.26 17.11 5.03
CA PRO A 84 -2.08 16.65 3.66
C PRO A 84 -2.21 15.13 3.59
N VAL A 85 -2.77 14.64 2.50
CA VAL A 85 -2.85 13.20 2.24
C VAL A 85 -1.65 12.77 1.41
N TRP A 86 -0.86 11.89 1.99
CA TRP A 86 0.10 11.09 1.26
C TRP A 86 -0.57 9.80 0.85
N PHE A 87 -0.34 9.34 -0.36
CA PHE A 87 -0.80 8.02 -0.74
C PHE A 87 0.31 7.22 -1.38
N ALA A 88 0.42 5.99 -0.91
CA ALA A 88 1.36 5.01 -1.43
C ALA A 88 0.62 3.95 -2.23
N GLU A 89 1.30 3.34 -3.20
CA GLU A 89 0.72 2.27 -4.01
C GLU A 89 1.73 1.18 -4.34
N SER A 90 1.27 -0.08 -4.40
CA SER A 90 2.01 -1.20 -4.97
C SER A 90 1.10 -2.32 -5.46
N GLY A 91 1.64 -3.25 -6.26
CA GLY A 91 0.94 -4.47 -6.65
C GLY A 91 1.21 -5.63 -5.69
N PHE A 92 0.27 -6.57 -5.57
CA PHE A 92 0.53 -7.83 -4.85
C PHE A 92 1.66 -8.63 -5.53
N HIS A 93 1.62 -8.69 -6.86
CA HIS A 93 2.49 -9.56 -7.67
C HIS A 93 3.49 -8.80 -8.55
N ASP A 94 3.62 -7.47 -8.37
CA ASP A 94 4.64 -6.74 -9.11
C ASP A 94 5.98 -7.44 -8.89
N SER A 95 6.54 -8.01 -9.95
CA SER A 95 7.77 -8.78 -9.88
C SER A 95 8.91 -7.86 -9.49
N THR A 96 9.24 -7.92 -8.23
CA THR A 96 10.32 -7.14 -7.61
C THR A 96 11.71 -7.67 -7.96
N ALA A 97 11.76 -8.82 -8.62
CA ALA A 97 13.01 -9.30 -9.20
C ALA A 97 13.32 -8.54 -10.49
N ASN A 98 13.35 -7.21 -10.44
CA ASN A 98 14.15 -6.50 -11.38
C ASN A 98 15.58 -6.91 -11.09
N HIS A 99 16.05 -7.93 -11.80
CA HIS A 99 17.46 -8.09 -12.02
C HIS A 99 17.97 -6.72 -12.41
N VAL A 100 18.69 -6.11 -11.53
CA VAL A 100 19.27 -4.80 -11.75
C VAL A 100 20.28 -4.97 -12.86
N ASP A 101 19.82 -4.79 -14.09
CA ASP A 101 20.70 -4.22 -15.08
C ASP A 101 21.11 -2.88 -14.49
N GLY A 102 22.35 -2.73 -14.09
CA GLY A 102 23.00 -1.66 -13.32
C GLY A 102 22.53 -0.21 -13.42
N ARG A 103 21.36 0.06 -14.00
CA ARG A 103 20.80 1.39 -14.23
C ARG A 103 20.17 2.05 -13.02
N LEU A 104 19.59 1.28 -12.07
CA LEU A 104 19.05 1.86 -10.83
C LEU A 104 20.12 2.07 -9.76
N VAL A 105 21.27 1.41 -9.86
CA VAL A 105 22.34 1.47 -8.85
C VAL A 105 23.13 2.77 -8.89
N SER A 106 23.04 3.58 -9.94
CA SER A 106 23.98 4.68 -10.15
C SER A 106 23.45 6.10 -9.89
N ALA A 107 22.22 6.25 -9.38
CA ALA A 107 21.78 7.58 -8.96
C ALA A 107 22.39 7.91 -7.58
N SER A 108 23.21 8.93 -7.53
CA SER A 108 23.97 9.38 -6.35
C SER A 108 23.13 9.74 -5.11
N HIS A 109 21.81 9.70 -5.21
CA HIS A 109 20.87 10.06 -4.15
C HIS A 109 20.13 8.87 -3.55
N HIS A 110 20.35 7.63 -4.05
CA HIS A 110 19.69 6.45 -3.54
C HIS A 110 20.43 5.93 -2.29
N ARG A 111 19.67 5.65 -1.24
CA ARG A 111 20.18 5.02 -0.03
C ARG A 111 19.93 3.50 -0.13
N HIS A 112 20.96 2.71 0.06
CA HIS A 112 20.89 1.25 0.02
C HIS A 112 21.01 0.69 1.42
N TYR A 113 20.03 -0.11 1.83
CA TYR A 113 20.01 -0.79 3.11
C TYR A 113 20.12 -2.30 2.86
N PRO A 114 21.31 -2.91 3.09
CA PRO A 114 21.48 -4.35 2.97
C PRO A 114 20.51 -5.07 3.89
N LEU A 115 19.83 -6.09 3.37
CA LEU A 115 18.94 -6.92 4.17
C LEU A 115 19.72 -8.16 4.64
N PRO A 116 19.48 -8.65 5.88
CA PRO A 116 20.12 -9.85 6.36
C PRO A 116 19.82 -11.04 5.46
N PRO A 117 20.76 -11.97 5.29
CA PRO A 117 20.52 -13.18 4.51
C PRO A 117 19.36 -13.96 5.14
N MET A 118 18.27 -14.09 4.39
CA MET A 118 17.12 -14.88 4.81
C MET A 118 17.29 -16.31 4.33
N THR A 119 17.38 -17.24 5.25
CA THR A 119 17.42 -18.68 4.96
C THR A 119 16.06 -19.12 4.40
N GLY A 120 16.00 -19.34 3.08
CA GLY A 120 14.81 -19.90 2.41
C GLY A 120 13.70 -18.91 2.06
N GLY A 121 13.87 -17.61 2.35
CA GLY A 121 12.83 -16.59 2.08
C GLY A 121 12.72 -16.24 0.60
N LEU A 122 11.49 -16.31 0.08
CA LEU A 122 11.15 -15.78 -1.23
C LEU A 122 11.13 -14.25 -1.19
N ALA A 123 11.32 -13.59 -2.34
CA ALA A 123 11.18 -12.13 -2.48
C ALA A 123 9.86 -11.60 -1.89
N MET A 124 8.82 -12.43 -1.88
CA MET A 124 7.51 -12.13 -1.31
C MET A 124 7.55 -11.99 0.21
N ASP A 125 8.31 -12.82 0.92
CA ASP A 125 8.46 -12.70 2.38
C ASP A 125 9.17 -11.39 2.76
N LEU A 126 10.17 -10.97 1.99
CA LEU A 126 10.83 -9.68 2.16
C LEU A 126 9.87 -8.52 1.94
N LYS A 127 9.04 -8.60 0.92
CA LYS A 127 8.02 -7.63 0.59
C LYS A 127 7.00 -7.47 1.72
N HIS A 128 6.47 -8.59 2.23
CA HIS A 128 5.59 -8.62 3.39
C HIS A 128 6.26 -8.05 4.63
N HIS A 129 7.54 -8.34 4.84
CA HIS A 129 8.30 -7.81 5.96
C HIS A 129 8.42 -6.27 5.89
N VAL A 130 8.75 -5.72 4.72
CA VAL A 130 8.82 -4.26 4.51
C VAL A 130 7.45 -3.62 4.74
N TRP A 131 6.38 -4.22 4.24
CA TRP A 131 5.03 -3.68 4.46
C TRP A 131 4.65 -3.68 5.93
N ARG A 132 4.78 -4.81 6.61
CA ARG A 132 4.33 -4.95 7.99
C ARG A 132 5.13 -4.13 8.98
N ARG A 133 6.45 -4.20 8.90
CA ARG A 133 7.33 -3.54 9.87
C ARG A 133 7.70 -2.11 9.48
N GLY A 134 7.81 -1.86 8.17
CA GLY A 134 8.23 -0.56 7.66
C GLY A 134 7.09 0.40 7.41
N LEU A 135 5.94 -0.08 6.94
CA LEU A 135 4.88 0.80 6.43
C LEU A 135 3.62 0.79 7.28
N PHE A 136 3.10 -0.37 7.69
CA PHE A 136 1.84 -0.46 8.43
C PHE A 136 1.76 0.40 9.69
N PRO A 137 2.83 0.55 10.49
CA PRO A 137 2.77 1.42 11.67
C PRO A 137 2.48 2.89 11.37
N TRP A 138 2.70 3.33 10.14
CA TRP A 138 2.52 4.72 9.70
C TRP A 138 1.24 4.95 8.90
N MET A 139 0.50 3.88 8.57
CA MET A 139 -0.71 3.99 7.76
C MET A 139 -1.92 4.35 8.58
N SER A 140 -2.70 5.28 8.07
CA SER A 140 -4.05 5.58 8.57
C SER A 140 -5.09 4.69 7.90
N VAL A 141 -4.91 4.41 6.60
CA VAL A 141 -5.81 3.61 5.78
C VAL A 141 -5.03 2.65 4.90
N LEU A 142 -5.46 1.39 4.85
CA LEU A 142 -4.99 0.37 3.91
C LEU A 142 -6.15 -0.05 3.00
N CYS A 143 -6.06 0.24 1.71
CA CYS A 143 -7.01 -0.22 0.70
C CYS A 143 -6.44 -1.42 -0.05
N LEU A 144 -7.11 -2.57 0.05
CA LEU A 144 -6.74 -3.81 -0.63
C LEU A 144 -7.69 -4.04 -1.81
N PHE A 145 -7.17 -3.97 -3.03
CA PHE A 145 -7.94 -4.26 -4.24
C PHE A 145 -7.82 -5.74 -4.57
N VAL A 146 -8.94 -6.43 -4.52
CA VAL A 146 -9.02 -7.87 -4.74
C VAL A 146 -9.76 -8.11 -6.04
N ASP A 147 -9.02 -8.51 -7.06
CA ASP A 147 -9.52 -8.76 -8.42
C ASP A 147 -9.75 -10.27 -8.67
N GLY A 148 -9.47 -11.15 -7.68
CA GLY A 148 -9.61 -12.59 -7.80
C GLY A 148 -9.17 -13.35 -6.56
N SER A 149 -9.21 -14.69 -6.62
CA SER A 149 -8.86 -15.57 -5.51
C SER A 149 -7.39 -15.48 -5.08
N ALA A 150 -6.48 -15.24 -6.03
CA ALA A 150 -5.05 -15.11 -5.74
C ALA A 150 -4.76 -13.83 -4.94
N GLU A 151 -5.40 -12.72 -5.28
CA GLU A 151 -5.29 -11.47 -4.53
C GLU A 151 -5.95 -11.58 -3.16
N LEU A 152 -7.07 -12.32 -3.08
CA LEU A 152 -7.72 -12.59 -1.81
C LEU A 152 -6.80 -13.37 -0.86
N GLN A 153 -6.18 -14.44 -1.37
CA GLN A 153 -5.22 -15.21 -0.59
C GLN A 153 -4.02 -14.34 -0.17
N ALA A 154 -3.47 -13.53 -1.06
CA ALA A 154 -2.36 -12.62 -0.74
C ALA A 154 -2.76 -11.59 0.31
N ALA A 155 -3.98 -11.06 0.26
CA ALA A 155 -4.52 -10.16 1.27
C ALA A 155 -4.67 -10.86 2.62
N HIS A 156 -5.19 -12.09 2.63
CA HIS A 156 -5.30 -12.92 3.83
C HIS A 156 -3.92 -13.18 4.45
N GLU A 157 -2.96 -13.65 3.69
CA GLU A 157 -1.59 -13.90 4.16
C GLU A 157 -0.92 -12.62 4.70
N LEU A 158 -1.24 -11.47 4.10
CA LEU A 158 -0.73 -10.19 4.55
C LEU A 158 -1.32 -9.79 5.91
N LEU A 159 -2.59 -10.06 6.14
CA LEU A 159 -3.31 -9.68 7.36
C LEU A 159 -3.16 -10.72 8.48
N ASP A 160 -3.22 -12.01 8.18
CA ASP A 160 -3.28 -13.11 9.15
C ASP A 160 -2.02 -13.21 10.05
N ARG A 161 -0.85 -12.96 9.51
CA ARG A 161 0.40 -13.06 10.28
C ARG A 161 0.65 -11.90 11.23
N SER A 162 -0.33 -11.05 11.50
CA SER A 162 -0.07 -9.71 12.03
C SER A 162 -0.70 -9.27 13.35
N PRO A 163 -1.53 -10.01 14.12
CA PRO A 163 -2.22 -9.40 15.26
C PRO A 163 -1.28 -8.81 16.32
N THR A 164 -0.15 -9.45 16.60
CA THR A 164 0.78 -9.04 17.67
C THR A 164 1.80 -7.99 17.24
N GLU A 165 2.14 -7.89 15.95
CA GLU A 165 3.20 -7.00 15.47
C GLU A 165 2.70 -5.60 15.11
N ILE A 166 1.44 -5.45 14.71
CA ILE A 166 0.82 -4.14 14.41
C ILE A 166 0.73 -3.28 15.67
N HIS A 167 0.57 -3.91 16.84
CA HIS A 167 0.41 -3.20 18.13
C HIS A 167 1.73 -2.83 18.81
N ALA A 168 2.82 -3.55 18.54
CA ALA A 168 4.09 -3.35 19.25
C ALA A 168 4.81 -2.02 18.91
N GLY A 169 4.45 -1.35 17.83
CA GLY A 169 5.07 -0.09 17.39
C GLY A 169 4.35 1.18 17.86
N ARG A 170 3.18 1.06 18.48
CA ARG A 170 2.37 2.23 18.87
C ARG A 170 2.73 2.76 20.25
N HIS A 171 3.81 3.49 20.37
CA HIS A 171 4.03 4.47 21.45
C HIS A 171 3.41 5.83 21.08
N SER A 172 2.22 5.86 20.49
CA SER A 172 1.58 7.11 20.14
C SER A 172 0.23 7.27 20.82
N THR A 173 0.07 8.41 21.44
CA THR A 173 -1.07 8.87 22.24
C THR A 173 -2.36 9.14 21.44
N SER A 174 -2.44 8.76 20.16
CA SER A 174 -3.67 8.83 19.36
C SER A 174 -4.15 7.43 18.98
N SER A 175 -5.25 7.02 19.60
CA SER A 175 -5.87 5.69 19.52
C SER A 175 -6.67 5.43 18.23
N THR A 176 -6.39 6.09 17.12
CA THR A 176 -7.06 5.76 15.86
C THR A 176 -6.35 4.59 15.18
N GLY A 177 -6.95 3.40 15.30
CA GLY A 177 -6.49 2.20 14.61
C GLY A 177 -6.35 2.40 13.09
N MET A 178 -5.45 1.64 12.45
CA MET A 178 -5.38 1.58 10.98
C MET A 178 -6.73 1.05 10.47
N ARG A 179 -7.32 1.75 9.50
CA ARG A 179 -8.53 1.28 8.83
C ARG A 179 -8.16 0.45 7.62
N VAL A 180 -8.70 -0.75 7.51
CA VAL A 180 -8.54 -1.63 6.34
C VAL A 180 -9.82 -1.60 5.52
N ILE A 181 -9.70 -1.33 4.22
CA ILE A 181 -10.80 -1.36 3.27
C ILE A 181 -10.47 -2.39 2.20
N MET A 182 -11.25 -3.46 2.13
CA MET A 182 -11.15 -4.44 1.07
C MET A 182 -12.12 -4.08 -0.05
N VAL A 183 -11.58 -3.88 -1.24
CA VAL A 183 -12.33 -3.45 -2.43
C VAL A 183 -12.42 -4.61 -3.40
N LEU A 184 -13.63 -5.17 -3.57
CA LEU A 184 -13.91 -6.26 -4.52
C LEU A 184 -14.30 -5.66 -5.86
N THR A 185 -13.64 -6.05 -6.93
CA THR A 185 -13.80 -5.42 -8.24
C THR A 185 -14.05 -6.39 -9.40
N ASP A 186 -13.75 -7.68 -9.25
CA ASP A 186 -13.98 -8.67 -10.30
C ASP A 186 -15.40 -9.27 -10.22
N PRO A 187 -16.28 -9.01 -11.22
CA PRO A 187 -17.63 -9.54 -11.23
C PRO A 187 -17.67 -11.06 -11.44
N SER A 188 -16.62 -11.64 -12.03
CA SER A 188 -16.54 -13.07 -12.31
C SER A 188 -16.01 -13.91 -11.15
N ALA A 189 -15.44 -13.25 -10.14
CA ALA A 189 -14.86 -13.95 -9.00
C ALA A 189 -16.00 -14.47 -8.09
N GLU A 190 -16.21 -15.78 -8.12
CA GLU A 190 -17.01 -16.48 -7.11
C GLU A 190 -16.17 -16.57 -5.84
N TYR A 191 -16.32 -15.58 -4.97
CA TYR A 191 -15.77 -15.65 -3.63
C TYR A 191 -16.68 -16.57 -2.82
N HIS A 192 -16.20 -17.76 -2.49
CA HIS A 192 -16.86 -18.57 -1.48
C HIS A 192 -16.89 -17.76 -0.19
N THR A 193 -18.04 -17.65 0.43
CA THR A 193 -18.27 -16.81 1.63
C THR A 193 -17.41 -17.20 2.83
N GLU A 194 -16.98 -18.47 2.90
CA GLU A 194 -16.21 -19.02 4.00
C GLU A 194 -14.91 -18.25 4.34
N PRO A 195 -14.04 -17.86 3.37
CA PRO A 195 -12.84 -17.10 3.70
C PRO A 195 -13.10 -15.71 4.26
N TRP A 196 -14.27 -15.13 3.99
CA TRP A 196 -14.67 -13.82 4.47
C TRP A 196 -15.20 -13.84 5.88
N GLU A 197 -15.98 -14.86 6.21
CA GLU A 197 -16.48 -15.10 7.56
C GLU A 197 -15.31 -15.43 8.49
N GLU A 198 -14.34 -16.20 8.01
CA GLU A 198 -13.13 -16.51 8.75
C GLU A 198 -12.24 -15.28 8.95
N LEU A 199 -12.04 -14.44 7.93
CA LEU A 199 -11.34 -13.17 8.05
C LEU A 199 -12.05 -12.21 9.01
N SER A 200 -13.36 -12.06 8.89
CA SER A 200 -14.12 -11.17 9.77
C SER A 200 -14.19 -11.69 11.21
N SER A 201 -14.19 -13.00 11.41
CA SER A 201 -14.19 -13.62 12.73
C SER A 201 -12.79 -13.64 13.39
N SER A 202 -11.73 -13.56 12.59
CA SER A 202 -10.33 -13.51 13.06
C SER A 202 -9.93 -12.12 13.57
N PHE A 203 -10.77 -11.10 13.32
CA PHE A 203 -10.53 -9.75 13.84
C PHE A 203 -11.45 -9.50 15.02
N PRO A 204 -10.90 -9.23 16.20
CA PRO A 204 -11.69 -9.05 17.40
C PRO A 204 -12.56 -7.78 17.38
N ASP A 205 -13.50 -7.78 18.30
CA ASP A 205 -14.56 -6.82 18.63
C ASP A 205 -14.15 -5.34 18.43
N PRO A 206 -15.04 -4.49 17.89
CA PRO A 206 -14.83 -3.05 17.68
C PRO A 206 -14.46 -2.25 18.93
N ASP A 207 -14.62 -2.81 20.12
CA ASP A 207 -14.17 -2.20 21.40
C ASP A 207 -12.68 -2.40 21.67
N THR A 208 -11.98 -3.21 20.87
CA THR A 208 -10.53 -3.35 20.96
C THR A 208 -9.87 -2.40 19.94
N SER A 209 -8.66 -1.93 20.23
CA SER A 209 -7.86 -1.02 19.39
C SER A 209 -7.38 -1.65 18.06
N ASP A 210 -8.04 -2.68 17.59
CA ASP A 210 -7.69 -3.46 16.41
C ASP A 210 -8.14 -2.77 15.10
N PRO A 211 -7.49 -3.05 13.98
CA PRO A 211 -7.83 -2.43 12.71
C PRO A 211 -9.27 -2.76 12.31
N THR A 212 -10.07 -1.72 12.07
CA THR A 212 -11.43 -1.91 11.56
C THR A 212 -11.37 -2.32 10.10
N ILE A 213 -11.88 -3.52 9.78
CA ILE A 213 -12.01 -3.98 8.39
C ILE A 213 -13.39 -3.63 7.87
N SER A 214 -13.40 -3.01 6.69
CA SER A 214 -14.62 -2.72 5.92
C SER A 214 -14.52 -3.36 4.55
N ILE A 215 -15.58 -4.01 4.10
CA ILE A 215 -15.66 -4.57 2.75
C ILE A 215 -16.46 -3.61 1.88
N LEU A 216 -15.90 -3.25 0.73
CA LEU A 216 -16.55 -2.45 -0.29
C LEU A 216 -16.69 -3.28 -1.56
N ASP A 217 -17.90 -3.78 -1.81
CA ASP A 217 -18.22 -4.56 -3.01
C ASP A 217 -18.58 -3.62 -4.17
N LEU A 218 -17.76 -3.63 -5.21
CA LEU A 218 -17.94 -2.83 -6.43
C LEU A 218 -18.11 -3.70 -7.68
N ARG A 219 -18.37 -5.01 -7.52
CA ARG A 219 -18.46 -5.96 -8.62
C ARG A 219 -19.59 -5.65 -9.61
N ASP A 220 -20.66 -5.08 -9.13
CA ASP A 220 -21.81 -4.63 -9.94
C ASP A 220 -21.56 -3.30 -10.68
N ARG A 221 -20.40 -2.69 -10.50
CA ARG A 221 -20.04 -1.38 -11.04
C ARG A 221 -19.01 -1.43 -12.17
N HIS A 222 -18.70 -2.60 -12.68
CA HIS A 222 -17.67 -2.79 -13.72
C HIS A 222 -17.99 -2.09 -15.05
N ASP A 223 -19.29 -1.89 -15.37
CA ASP A 223 -19.74 -1.20 -16.58
C ASP A 223 -19.74 0.34 -16.44
N LEU A 224 -19.53 0.85 -15.24
CA LEU A 224 -19.53 2.29 -15.01
C LEU A 224 -18.19 2.93 -15.38
N SER A 225 -18.21 4.24 -15.62
CA SER A 225 -16.97 5.00 -15.72
C SER A 225 -16.15 4.86 -14.42
N PRO A 226 -14.81 4.90 -14.47
CA PRO A 226 -13.99 4.75 -13.25
C PRO A 226 -14.37 5.74 -12.14
N ARG A 227 -14.79 6.96 -12.50
CA ARG A 227 -15.23 7.96 -11.53
C ARG A 227 -16.51 7.53 -10.80
N ALA A 228 -17.46 6.96 -11.53
CA ALA A 228 -18.72 6.50 -10.94
C ALA A 228 -18.52 5.16 -10.20
N ALA A 229 -17.69 4.28 -10.72
CA ALA A 229 -17.41 2.98 -10.11
C ALA A 229 -16.77 3.14 -8.71
N PHE A 230 -15.77 4.02 -8.57
CA PHE A 230 -15.05 4.24 -7.32
C PHE A 230 -15.59 5.38 -6.46
N GLU A 231 -16.75 5.93 -6.79
CA GLU A 231 -17.38 6.99 -5.97
C GLU A 231 -17.65 6.54 -4.52
N PRO A 232 -18.13 5.30 -4.23
CA PRO A 232 -18.30 4.85 -2.86
C PRO A 232 -17.00 4.89 -2.03
N LEU A 233 -15.85 4.56 -2.64
CA LEU A 233 -14.56 4.61 -1.94
C LEU A 233 -14.16 6.02 -1.49
N ARG A 234 -14.70 7.08 -2.11
CA ARG A 234 -14.48 8.47 -1.68
C ARG A 234 -15.22 8.82 -0.40
N ARG A 235 -16.30 8.12 -0.11
CA ARG A 235 -17.17 8.40 1.04
C ARG A 235 -16.82 7.56 2.25
N THR A 236 -16.03 6.50 2.04
CA THR A 236 -15.52 5.62 3.07
C THR A 236 -14.32 6.23 3.78
#